data_5ca96356bcc3a8a375ec6bd7026b50f3
#
_entry.id   5ca96356bcc3a8a375ec6bd7026b50f3
#
_cell.length_a   1.000
_cell.length_b   1.000
_cell.length_c   1.000
_cell.angle_alpha   90.00
_cell.angle_beta   90.00
_cell.angle_gamma   90.00
#
_symmetry.space_group_name_H-M   'P 1'
#
loop_
_entity.id
_entity.type
_entity.pdbx_description
1 polymer ?
#
loop_
_entity_poly.entity_id
_entity_poly.type
_entity_poly.pdbx_seq_one_letter_code
_entity_poly.pdbx_strand_id
1 'polypeptide(L)'
;MQSLNIKSHRLGNEYPKPHFFILNKGNNSGKPLTAPCPNCFVIQFDNEEEKEQVYWLLFGLWRSKAFHQFLRGSVIPFVNLKDVRECIRAGFQKATESPEQFKK
;
A
#
# COMPACT_ATOMS: atom_id res chain seq x y z
N MET A 1 5.30 1.25 13.79
CA MET A 1 5.50 0.12 12.87
C MET A 1 6.98 -0.01 12.54
N GLN A 2 7.53 -1.17 12.74
CA GLN A 2 8.98 -1.36 12.60
C GLN A 2 9.36 -1.73 11.16
N SER A 3 8.73 -2.73 10.60
CA SER A 3 9.01 -3.15 9.24
C SER A 3 7.73 -3.60 8.55
N LEU A 4 7.71 -3.43 7.25
CA LEU A 4 6.56 -3.82 6.45
C LEU A 4 6.80 -5.19 5.83
N ASN A 5 5.85 -6.10 6.03
CA ASN A 5 5.87 -7.39 5.38
C ASN A 5 5.09 -7.29 4.08
N ILE A 6 5.77 -6.86 3.03
CA ILE A 6 5.16 -6.62 1.73
C ILE A 6 5.98 -7.32 0.65
N LYS A 7 5.27 -7.99 -0.27
CA LYS A 7 5.90 -8.73 -1.37
C LYS A 7 4.95 -8.86 -2.53
N SER A 8 5.46 -9.31 -3.68
CA SER A 8 4.62 -9.59 -4.83
C SER A 8 3.68 -10.76 -4.51
N HIS A 9 2.41 -10.59 -4.87
CA HIS A 9 1.43 -11.67 -4.74
C HIS A 9 1.51 -12.58 -5.95
N ARG A 10 1.40 -13.90 -5.72
CA ARG A 10 1.29 -14.89 -6.79
C ARG A 10 -0.07 -15.56 -6.70
N LEU A 11 -0.69 -15.78 -7.84
CA LEU A 11 -1.98 -16.46 -7.90
C LEU A 11 -1.90 -17.82 -7.20
N GLY A 12 -2.92 -18.12 -6.43
CA GLY A 12 -2.99 -19.38 -5.69
C GLY A 12 -2.39 -19.34 -4.30
N ASN A 13 -1.62 -18.30 -3.97
CA ASN A 13 -1.07 -18.16 -2.63
C ASN A 13 -2.15 -17.71 -1.65
N GLU A 14 -2.11 -18.28 -0.45
CA GLU A 14 -3.00 -17.91 0.64
C GLU A 14 -2.18 -17.33 1.79
N TYR A 15 -2.80 -16.45 2.56
CA TYR A 15 -2.12 -15.73 3.63
C TYR A 15 -2.95 -15.85 4.92
N PRO A 16 -2.40 -16.52 5.97
CA PRO A 16 -3.15 -16.73 7.21
C PRO A 16 -3.26 -15.49 8.09
N LYS A 17 -2.31 -14.54 7.93
CA LYS A 17 -2.32 -13.31 8.73
C LYS A 17 -3.27 -12.28 8.13
N PRO A 18 -3.70 -11.27 8.92
CA PRO A 18 -4.41 -10.13 8.36
C PRO A 18 -3.63 -9.50 7.23
N HIS A 19 -4.28 -9.24 6.11
CA HIS A 19 -3.59 -8.73 4.92
C HIS A 19 -4.56 -8.00 4.00
N PHE A 20 -3.98 -7.21 3.09
CA PHE A 20 -4.70 -6.70 1.93
C PHE A 20 -3.72 -6.62 0.76
N PHE A 21 -4.22 -6.22 -0.40
CA PHE A 21 -3.43 -6.20 -1.62
C PHE A 21 -3.28 -4.77 -2.12
N ILE A 22 -2.22 -4.54 -2.90
CA ILE A 22 -1.93 -3.21 -3.45
C ILE A 22 -1.74 -3.37 -4.95
N LEU A 23 -2.56 -2.68 -5.73
CA LEU A 23 -2.45 -2.72 -7.18
C LEU A 23 -1.11 -2.15 -7.62
N ASN A 24 -0.38 -2.87 -8.49
CA ASN A 24 0.95 -2.42 -8.90
C ASN A 24 1.07 -2.06 -10.38
N LYS A 25 -0.02 -2.16 -11.15
CA LYS A 25 -0.02 -1.83 -12.57
C LYS A 25 -1.21 -0.94 -12.93
N GLY A 26 -1.01 -0.05 -13.91
CA GLY A 26 -2.05 0.84 -14.39
C GLY A 26 -2.03 2.18 -13.67
N ASN A 27 -2.95 3.07 -14.08
CA ASN A 27 -3.02 4.42 -13.53
C ASN A 27 -3.46 4.46 -12.07
N ASN A 28 -4.05 3.37 -11.59
CA ASN A 28 -4.49 3.26 -10.19
C ASN A 28 -3.47 2.53 -9.31
N SER A 29 -2.23 2.39 -9.77
CA SER A 29 -1.18 1.75 -8.99
C SER A 29 -1.05 2.41 -7.62
N GLY A 30 -0.93 1.59 -6.59
CA GLY A 30 -0.93 2.04 -5.20
C GLY A 30 -2.27 1.89 -4.51
N LYS A 31 -3.34 1.62 -5.25
CA LYS A 31 -4.68 1.47 -4.66
C LYS A 31 -4.74 0.23 -3.78
N PRO A 32 -5.20 0.36 -2.52
CA PRO A 32 -5.42 -0.81 -1.68
C PRO A 32 -6.64 -1.60 -2.14
N LEU A 33 -6.52 -2.93 -2.14
CA LEU A 33 -7.55 -3.85 -2.61
C LEU A 33 -7.84 -4.88 -1.53
N THR A 34 -9.11 -5.25 -1.40
CA THR A 34 -9.51 -6.30 -0.47
C THR A 34 -9.45 -7.69 -1.09
N ALA A 35 -9.37 -7.77 -2.40
CA ALA A 35 -9.29 -9.02 -3.13
C ALA A 35 -8.06 -9.02 -4.04
N PRO A 36 -7.44 -10.19 -4.28
CA PRO A 36 -6.25 -10.24 -5.12
C PRO A 36 -6.58 -10.03 -6.60
N CYS A 37 -5.57 -9.58 -7.33
CA CYS A 37 -5.63 -9.49 -8.78
C CYS A 37 -4.28 -9.95 -9.34
N PRO A 38 -4.16 -10.18 -10.66
CA PRO A 38 -2.91 -10.68 -11.23
C PRO A 38 -1.70 -9.78 -11.00
N ASN A 39 -1.91 -8.48 -10.86
CA ASN A 39 -0.83 -7.52 -10.75
C ASN A 39 -0.94 -6.75 -9.44
N CYS A 40 -0.58 -7.40 -8.33
CA CYS A 40 -0.63 -6.75 -7.03
C CYS A 40 0.48 -7.22 -6.12
N PHE A 41 0.75 -6.41 -5.11
CA PHE A 41 1.55 -6.79 -3.94
C PHE A 41 0.60 -7.25 -2.85
N VAL A 42 1.11 -8.06 -1.92
CA VAL A 42 0.39 -8.38 -0.69
C VAL A 42 1.16 -7.79 0.50
N ILE A 43 0.42 -7.20 1.42
CA ILE A 43 1.00 -6.65 2.66
C ILE A 43 0.32 -7.34 3.83
N GLN A 44 1.11 -7.88 4.76
CA GLN A 44 0.63 -8.68 5.88
C GLN A 44 0.92 -7.98 7.21
N PHE A 45 0.08 -8.24 8.19
CA PHE A 45 0.14 -7.61 9.50
C PHE A 45 -0.01 -8.65 10.61
N ASP A 46 0.38 -8.29 11.82
CA ASP A 46 0.23 -9.18 12.97
C ASP A 46 -1.16 -9.13 13.58
N ASN A 47 -1.90 -8.03 13.35
CA ASN A 47 -3.25 -7.90 13.87
C ASN A 47 -4.12 -7.03 12.95
N GLU A 48 -5.43 -7.10 13.17
CA GLU A 48 -6.41 -6.38 12.35
C GLU A 48 -6.32 -4.86 12.52
N GLU A 49 -6.03 -4.40 13.72
CA GLU A 49 -5.95 -2.97 13.99
C GLU A 49 -4.86 -2.31 13.16
N GLU A 50 -3.69 -2.93 13.11
CA GLU A 50 -2.57 -2.43 12.32
C GLU A 50 -2.90 -2.46 10.83
N LYS A 51 -3.55 -3.53 10.38
CA LYS A 51 -4.00 -3.66 8.99
C LYS A 51 -4.93 -2.51 8.61
N GLU A 52 -5.91 -2.21 9.46
CA GLU A 52 -6.86 -1.13 9.19
C GLU A 52 -6.17 0.22 9.11
N GLN A 53 -5.25 0.48 10.01
CA GLN A 53 -4.52 1.74 10.02
C GLN A 53 -3.75 1.95 8.72
N VAL A 54 -3.03 0.93 8.28
CA VAL A 54 -2.25 1.02 7.04
C VAL A 54 -3.15 1.08 5.82
N TYR A 55 -4.25 0.34 5.83
CA TYR A 55 -5.21 0.36 4.72
C TYR A 55 -5.70 1.79 4.46
N TRP A 56 -6.15 2.46 5.50
CA TRP A 56 -6.69 3.82 5.34
C TRP A 56 -5.61 4.84 5.03
N LEU A 57 -4.42 4.66 5.56
CA LEU A 57 -3.28 5.49 5.18
C LEU A 57 -2.99 5.36 3.68
N LEU A 58 -2.94 4.13 3.20
CA LEU A 58 -2.65 3.86 1.80
C LEU A 58 -3.77 4.37 0.89
N PHE A 59 -5.01 4.20 1.31
CA PHE A 59 -6.16 4.72 0.57
C PHE A 59 -6.07 6.23 0.41
N GLY A 60 -5.70 6.94 1.48
CA GLY A 60 -5.49 8.38 1.43
C GLY A 60 -4.35 8.78 0.51
N LEU A 61 -3.25 8.06 0.57
CA LEU A 61 -2.11 8.30 -0.31
C LEU A 61 -2.49 8.10 -1.78
N TRP A 62 -3.24 7.04 -2.06
CA TRP A 62 -3.71 6.78 -3.42
C TRP A 62 -4.66 7.88 -3.90
N ARG A 63 -5.62 8.27 -3.08
CA ARG A 63 -6.59 9.31 -3.44
C ARG A 63 -5.93 10.67 -3.68
N SER A 64 -4.90 10.99 -2.92
CA SER A 64 -4.17 12.24 -3.08
C SER A 64 -3.16 12.18 -4.22
N LYS A 65 -3.10 11.05 -4.93
CA LYS A 65 -2.17 10.82 -6.04
C LYS A 65 -0.70 10.86 -5.62
N ALA A 66 -0.42 10.50 -4.37
CA ALA A 66 0.95 10.46 -3.87
C ALA A 66 1.81 9.46 -4.63
N PHE A 67 1.22 8.41 -5.19
CA PHE A 67 1.96 7.41 -5.96
C PHE A 67 2.29 7.85 -7.39
N HIS A 68 1.65 8.88 -7.91
CA HIS A 68 1.86 9.29 -9.30
C HIS A 68 3.31 9.67 -9.59
N GLN A 69 4.01 10.27 -8.66
CA GLN A 69 5.41 10.62 -8.83
C GLN A 69 6.33 9.39 -8.96
N PHE A 70 5.86 8.23 -8.53
CA PHE A 70 6.62 6.98 -8.59
C PHE A 70 6.21 6.08 -9.73
N LEU A 71 5.18 6.44 -10.50
CA LEU A 71 4.73 5.63 -11.61
C LEU A 71 5.78 5.60 -12.71
N ARG A 72 6.05 4.41 -13.22
CA ARG A 72 7.03 4.16 -14.28
C ARG A 72 6.34 3.54 -15.47
N GLY A 73 7.03 3.52 -16.60
CA GLY A 73 6.49 2.96 -17.83
C GLY A 73 5.74 3.99 -18.66
N SER A 74 5.81 3.86 -19.97
CA SER A 74 5.23 4.84 -20.89
C SER A 74 3.87 4.41 -21.43
N VAL A 75 3.61 3.10 -21.52
CA VAL A 75 2.36 2.58 -22.06
C VAL A 75 1.43 2.16 -20.93
N ILE A 76 1.92 1.31 -20.04
CA ILE A 76 1.16 0.87 -18.86
C ILE A 76 1.98 1.26 -17.64
N PRO A 77 1.55 2.28 -16.87
CA PRO A 77 2.28 2.66 -15.66
C PRO A 77 2.32 1.53 -14.63
N PHE A 78 3.35 1.52 -13.83
CA PHE A 78 3.47 0.58 -12.71
C PHE A 78 4.25 1.23 -11.57
N VAL A 79 4.13 0.64 -10.38
CA VAL A 79 4.83 1.11 -9.19
C VAL A 79 5.72 -0.02 -8.66
N ASN A 80 6.92 0.32 -8.20
CA ASN A 80 7.86 -0.64 -7.63
C ASN A 80 7.55 -0.90 -6.16
N LEU A 81 7.89 -2.11 -5.71
CA LEU A 81 7.75 -2.49 -4.30
C LEU A 81 8.50 -1.53 -3.39
N LYS A 82 9.70 -1.15 -3.77
CA LYS A 82 10.52 -0.21 -3.00
C LYS A 82 9.82 1.15 -2.85
N ASP A 83 9.21 1.65 -3.91
CA ASP A 83 8.54 2.94 -3.88
C ASP A 83 7.28 2.90 -3.01
N VAL A 84 6.55 1.77 -3.02
CA VAL A 84 5.40 1.59 -2.15
C VAL A 84 5.83 1.61 -0.69
N ARG A 85 6.91 0.93 -0.34
CA ARG A 85 7.45 0.94 1.02
C ARG A 85 7.80 2.35 1.48
N GLU A 86 8.46 3.10 0.61
CA GLU A 86 8.85 4.48 0.93
C GLU A 86 7.64 5.37 1.16
N CYS A 87 6.62 5.23 0.32
CA CYS A 87 5.38 5.99 0.48
C CYS A 87 4.71 5.71 1.82
N ILE A 88 4.63 4.43 2.19
CA ILE A 88 3.98 4.05 3.45
C ILE A 88 4.78 4.57 4.64
N ARG A 89 6.11 4.44 4.61
CA ARG A 89 6.96 4.94 5.68
C ARG A 89 6.84 6.45 5.84
N ALA A 90 6.89 7.18 4.74
CA ALA A 90 6.75 8.63 4.76
C ALA A 90 5.39 9.04 5.30
N GLY A 91 4.33 8.32 4.92
CA GLY A 91 2.99 8.59 5.42
C GLY A 91 2.87 8.36 6.92
N PHE A 92 3.46 7.30 7.45
CA PHE A 92 3.48 7.03 8.87
C PHE A 92 4.26 8.08 9.65
N GLN A 93 5.40 8.48 9.11
CA GLN A 93 6.22 9.51 9.74
C GLN A 93 5.44 10.82 9.84
N LYS A 94 4.75 11.20 8.78
CA LYS A 94 3.92 12.40 8.77
C LYS A 94 2.79 12.30 9.79
N ALA A 95 2.16 11.14 9.88
CA ALA A 95 1.08 10.91 10.84
C ALA A 95 1.59 11.06 12.28
N THR A 96 2.81 10.56 12.56
CA THR A 96 3.43 10.68 13.87
C THR A 96 3.76 12.13 14.20
N GLU A 97 4.22 12.89 13.22
CA GLU A 97 4.58 14.30 13.41
C GLU A 97 3.35 15.20 13.56
N SER A 98 2.25 14.87 12.90
CA SER A 98 1.03 15.68 12.91
C SER A 98 -0.19 14.81 13.10
N PRO A 99 -0.33 14.15 14.26
CA PRO A 99 -1.41 13.20 14.47
C PRO A 99 -2.81 13.81 14.38
N GLU A 100 -2.95 15.06 14.64
CA GLU A 100 -4.24 15.75 14.59
C GLU A 100 -4.85 15.76 13.19
N GLN A 101 -4.01 15.74 12.17
CA GLN A 101 -4.50 15.72 10.79
C GLN A 101 -5.15 14.40 10.43
N PHE A 102 -4.84 13.35 11.16
CA PHE A 102 -5.39 12.03 10.92
C PHE A 102 -6.64 11.71 11.72
N LYS A 103 -6.99 12.56 12.66
CA LYS A 103 -8.17 12.36 13.48
C LYS A 103 -9.45 12.88 12.84
N LYS A 104 -9.35 13.46 11.71
CA LYS A 104 -10.52 14.03 11.03
C LYS A 104 -11.34 12.97 10.30
#